data_888fceb8bdf836030937dd6e966efd3f
#
_entry.id   888fceb8bdf836030937dd6e966efd3f
#
_cell.length_a   1.000
_cell.length_b   1.000
_cell.length_c   1.000
_cell.angle_alpha   90.00
_cell.angle_beta   90.00
_cell.angle_gamma   90.00
#
_symmetry.space_group_name_H-M   'P 1'
#
loop_
_entity.id
_entity.type
_entity.pdbx_description
1 polymer ?
#
loop_
_entity_poly.entity_id
_entity_poly.type
_entity_poly.pdbx_seq_one_letter_code
_entity_poly.pdbx_strand_id
1 'polypeptide(L)'
;MLWVYKLSLKCVDELQSNEMDKYIRKILEADIYDLVQMSPLTKAPRLSSKLGAGVMLKREDQQEIFSFKVRGAYNLMRQMPRDAARRGVVAASAGNHAQGVALAGQHLGIPVTIVMGVNTPAIKRDAVSARGATVILRGENFDDASAHAVTLAKVKGLTIVPPFDHDDVIAGQGTIGMEILRQASSSLNAIFIPVGGGGLIAGVASYVKAIRPGVKIIGVEAEGSAGMTEALKAGRRVKLSAQALDQFADGTAVRQVGTRPFQIAKQAVDAMVTVSVDEICAAIKDIFEDTRVLCEPAGALSIAGLKKWLPRQPQPQRGDHVAVVSGANINFDRLRHISERTALGEKKELLLGVTIPERPGSFLSFCRALGRLSITEFNYRYADPGEAHVLLGVETDGLPATEHRLIERLGRRYPVTRLSENELAVLHVRHMVGGRSTAIEKEQLYRVEFPERPGALLKFLEGLGSDYNISLFHYRNHGSAFGRVLIGIERSSAGRQALSSRLRDIGYRFWEESANPARDLFL
;
A
#
# COMPACT_ATOMS: atom_id res chain seq x y z
N MET A 1 3.11 -35.16 24.25
CA MET A 1 2.52 -33.80 24.29
C MET A 1 2.27 -33.27 25.71
N LEU A 2 1.88 -34.07 26.69
CA LEU A 2 1.63 -33.62 28.08
C LEU A 2 2.90 -33.23 28.90
N TRP A 3 4.08 -33.65 28.49
CA TRP A 3 5.33 -33.38 29.24
C TRP A 3 5.91 -31.98 28.98
N VAL A 4 5.68 -31.39 27.82
CA VAL A 4 6.13 -30.03 27.47
C VAL A 4 5.26 -28.98 28.19
N TYR A 5 3.98 -29.28 28.44
CA TYR A 5 3.08 -28.39 29.18
C TYR A 5 3.47 -28.24 30.67
N LYS A 6 3.97 -29.29 31.30
CA LYS A 6 4.36 -29.25 32.73
C LYS A 6 5.66 -28.49 33.02
N LEU A 7 6.58 -28.43 32.06
CA LEU A 7 7.82 -27.65 32.22
C LEU A 7 7.59 -26.15 32.06
N SER A 8 6.61 -25.71 31.27
CA SER A 8 6.32 -24.30 31.08
C SER A 8 5.63 -23.68 32.32
N LEU A 9 4.81 -24.44 33.03
CA LEU A 9 4.09 -23.96 34.23
C LEU A 9 5.01 -23.80 35.46
N LYS A 10 6.07 -24.63 35.63
CA LYS A 10 7.01 -24.46 36.74
C LYS A 10 7.93 -23.24 36.63
N CYS A 11 8.23 -22.77 35.42
CA CYS A 11 8.96 -21.51 35.20
C CYS A 11 8.11 -20.27 35.44
N VAL A 12 6.78 -20.37 35.47
CA VAL A 12 5.85 -19.24 35.60
C VAL A 12 5.68 -18.81 37.07
N ASP A 13 5.85 -19.71 38.03
CA ASP A 13 5.64 -19.40 39.45
C ASP A 13 6.82 -18.63 40.08
N GLU A 14 8.00 -18.60 39.45
CA GLU A 14 9.19 -17.86 39.95
C GLU A 14 9.33 -16.44 39.39
N LEU A 15 8.44 -16.01 38.46
CA LEU A 15 8.48 -14.73 37.76
C LEU A 15 7.56 -13.69 38.47
N GLN A 16 7.90 -13.28 39.67
CA GLN A 16 7.27 -12.09 40.29
C GLN A 16 8.13 -10.85 40.04
N SER A 17 7.59 -9.90 39.24
CA SER A 17 7.80 -8.43 39.33
C SER A 17 8.07 -7.63 38.07
N ASN A 18 7.76 -8.08 36.86
CA ASN A 18 7.93 -7.20 35.69
C ASN A 18 6.62 -7.12 34.87
N GLU A 19 6.23 -5.91 34.40
CA GLU A 19 5.03 -5.75 33.56
C GLU A 19 5.03 -6.65 32.33
N MET A 20 6.21 -7.02 31.80
CA MET A 20 6.34 -7.96 30.67
C MET A 20 5.93 -9.39 31.05
N ASP A 21 6.21 -9.84 32.27
CA ASP A 21 5.86 -11.18 32.76
C ASP A 21 4.34 -11.38 32.82
N LYS A 22 3.60 -10.33 33.17
CA LYS A 22 2.13 -10.29 33.10
C LYS A 22 1.61 -10.64 31.68
N TYR A 23 2.22 -10.08 30.64
CA TYR A 23 1.79 -10.35 29.27
C TYR A 23 2.17 -11.75 28.80
N ILE A 24 3.31 -12.31 29.22
CA ILE A 24 3.67 -13.69 28.90
C ILE A 24 2.61 -14.65 29.41
N ARG A 25 2.22 -14.51 30.71
CA ARG A 25 1.17 -15.33 31.30
C ARG A 25 -0.16 -15.21 30.50
N LYS A 26 -0.62 -13.98 30.25
CA LYS A 26 -1.84 -13.74 29.49
C LYS A 26 -1.80 -14.27 28.06
N ILE A 27 -0.63 -14.25 27.40
CA ILE A 27 -0.45 -14.82 26.04
C ILE A 27 -0.53 -16.34 26.08
N LEU A 28 0.07 -16.97 27.08
CA LEU A 28 0.03 -18.42 27.24
C LEU A 28 -1.38 -18.92 27.64
N GLU A 29 -2.13 -18.12 28.39
CA GLU A 29 -3.51 -18.39 28.79
C GLU A 29 -4.55 -18.03 27.71
N ALA A 30 -4.14 -17.38 26.61
CA ALA A 30 -5.02 -16.98 25.52
C ALA A 30 -5.58 -18.21 24.78
N ASP A 31 -6.81 -18.56 25.11
CA ASP A 31 -7.54 -19.69 24.52
C ASP A 31 -8.35 -19.21 23.31
N ILE A 32 -7.68 -19.08 22.15
CA ILE A 32 -8.27 -18.48 20.94
C ILE A 32 -8.34 -19.42 19.74
N TYR A 33 -7.73 -20.60 19.83
CA TYR A 33 -7.53 -21.46 18.65
C TYR A 33 -8.74 -22.32 18.25
N ASP A 34 -9.85 -22.17 18.91
CA ASP A 34 -11.16 -22.70 18.47
C ASP A 34 -11.80 -21.82 17.36
N LEU A 35 -11.42 -20.54 17.28
CA LEU A 35 -11.84 -19.62 16.23
C LEU A 35 -10.67 -19.17 15.35
N VAL A 36 -9.54 -18.85 15.97
CA VAL A 36 -8.38 -18.27 15.31
C VAL A 36 -7.47 -19.37 14.77
N GLN A 37 -7.08 -19.27 13.53
CA GLN A 37 -6.13 -20.21 12.93
C GLN A 37 -4.69 -19.83 13.29
N MET A 38 -3.85 -20.84 13.58
CA MET A 38 -2.41 -20.65 13.59
C MET A 38 -1.97 -20.30 12.17
N SER A 39 -1.64 -19.02 11.94
CA SER A 39 -1.31 -18.56 10.60
C SER A 39 0.04 -19.09 10.13
N PRO A 40 0.21 -19.37 8.82
CA PRO A 40 1.47 -19.89 8.31
C PRO A 40 2.60 -18.84 8.39
N LEU A 41 3.82 -19.35 8.57
CA LEU A 41 5.05 -18.63 8.32
C LEU A 41 5.64 -19.11 6.98
N THR A 42 5.46 -18.32 5.91
CA THR A 42 5.81 -18.71 4.54
C THR A 42 7.10 -18.03 4.09
N LYS A 43 7.93 -18.73 3.30
CA LYS A 43 9.12 -18.14 2.67
C LYS A 43 8.71 -17.18 1.57
N ALA A 44 9.47 -16.09 1.41
CA ALA A 44 9.36 -15.14 0.31
C ALA A 44 10.62 -15.24 -0.58
N PRO A 45 10.70 -16.22 -1.50
CA PRO A 45 11.94 -16.52 -2.22
C PRO A 45 12.39 -15.40 -3.16
N ARG A 46 11.47 -14.72 -3.84
CA ARG A 46 11.80 -13.61 -4.74
C ARG A 46 12.34 -12.41 -3.95
N LEU A 47 11.65 -12.06 -2.86
CA LEU A 47 12.07 -10.98 -1.98
C LEU A 47 13.40 -11.32 -1.28
N SER A 48 13.59 -12.58 -0.86
CA SER A 48 14.86 -13.06 -0.29
C SER A 48 16.01 -12.92 -1.27
N SER A 49 15.82 -13.31 -2.53
CA SER A 49 16.83 -13.16 -3.59
C SER A 49 17.15 -11.70 -3.86
N LYS A 50 16.13 -10.83 -3.93
CA LYS A 50 16.27 -9.39 -4.16
C LYS A 50 17.05 -8.67 -3.05
N LEU A 51 16.91 -9.14 -1.79
CA LEU A 51 17.53 -8.51 -0.63
C LEU A 51 18.81 -9.21 -0.16
N GLY A 52 19.16 -10.38 -0.71
CA GLY A 52 20.31 -11.16 -0.28
C GLY A 52 20.21 -11.68 1.16
N ALA A 53 18.99 -11.86 1.69
CA ALA A 53 18.74 -12.29 3.07
C ALA A 53 17.50 -13.18 3.13
N GLY A 54 17.42 -14.10 4.10
CA GLY A 54 16.23 -14.92 4.31
C GLY A 54 15.04 -14.07 4.77
N VAL A 55 13.93 -14.07 4.01
CA VAL A 55 12.70 -13.36 4.34
C VAL A 55 11.55 -14.35 4.44
N MET A 56 10.80 -14.24 5.53
CA MET A 56 9.60 -15.02 5.81
C MET A 56 8.42 -14.10 6.12
N LEU A 57 7.23 -14.49 5.70
CA LEU A 57 5.99 -13.74 5.87
C LEU A 57 5.10 -14.46 6.89
N LYS A 58 4.76 -13.79 7.98
CA LYS A 58 3.73 -14.23 8.92
C LYS A 58 2.37 -13.79 8.40
N ARG A 59 1.54 -14.74 7.97
CA ARG A 59 0.38 -14.56 7.11
C ARG A 59 -0.92 -14.35 7.90
N GLU A 60 -1.06 -13.20 8.57
CA GLU A 60 -2.29 -12.84 9.28
C GLU A 60 -3.45 -12.45 8.33
N ASP A 61 -3.13 -12.19 7.07
CA ASP A 61 -4.09 -12.04 5.97
C ASP A 61 -4.89 -13.32 5.67
N GLN A 62 -4.47 -14.49 6.19
CA GLN A 62 -5.16 -15.77 6.03
C GLN A 62 -6.15 -16.10 7.16
N GLN A 63 -6.33 -15.22 8.13
CA GLN A 63 -7.42 -15.34 9.09
C GLN A 63 -8.78 -15.18 8.38
N GLU A 64 -9.87 -15.70 8.95
CA GLU A 64 -11.21 -15.65 8.35
C GLU A 64 -11.67 -14.23 7.98
N ILE A 65 -11.26 -13.23 8.76
CA ILE A 65 -11.55 -11.82 8.49
C ILE A 65 -10.42 -11.13 7.72
N PHE A 66 -9.50 -11.88 7.13
CA PHE A 66 -8.34 -11.37 6.39
C PHE A 66 -7.45 -10.41 7.20
N SER A 67 -7.41 -10.54 8.54
CA SER A 67 -6.52 -9.74 9.40
C SER A 67 -6.35 -10.32 10.80
N PHE A 68 -5.25 -9.95 11.47
CA PHE A 68 -4.93 -10.38 12.83
C PHE A 68 -5.92 -9.93 13.91
N LYS A 69 -6.78 -8.96 13.61
CA LYS A 69 -7.64 -8.28 14.60
C LYS A 69 -8.59 -9.23 15.34
N VAL A 70 -8.96 -10.35 14.75
CA VAL A 70 -9.78 -11.39 15.41
C VAL A 70 -9.12 -11.89 16.70
N ARG A 71 -7.80 -12.05 16.74
CA ARG A 71 -7.06 -12.60 17.90
C ARG A 71 -7.34 -11.83 19.20
N GLY A 72 -7.10 -10.52 19.19
CA GLY A 72 -7.30 -9.71 20.37
C GLY A 72 -8.77 -9.43 20.68
N ALA A 73 -9.62 -9.27 19.68
CA ALA A 73 -11.06 -9.09 19.88
C ALA A 73 -11.66 -10.34 20.53
N TYR A 74 -11.36 -11.51 19.98
CA TYR A 74 -11.85 -12.77 20.48
C TYR A 74 -11.32 -13.08 21.88
N ASN A 75 -10.02 -12.91 22.13
CA ASN A 75 -9.41 -13.16 23.45
C ASN A 75 -10.04 -12.32 24.55
N LEU A 76 -10.32 -11.04 24.29
CA LEU A 76 -11.02 -10.19 25.24
C LEU A 76 -12.46 -10.68 25.47
N MET A 77 -13.22 -10.92 24.39
CA MET A 77 -14.63 -11.24 24.48
C MET A 77 -14.89 -12.61 25.14
N ARG A 78 -14.01 -13.59 24.89
CA ARG A 78 -14.09 -14.93 25.51
C ARG A 78 -13.90 -14.90 27.03
N GLN A 79 -13.11 -13.96 27.56
CA GLN A 79 -12.83 -13.82 28.99
C GLN A 79 -13.86 -12.97 29.74
N MET A 80 -14.89 -12.46 29.04
CA MET A 80 -15.90 -11.61 29.67
C MET A 80 -16.76 -12.39 30.67
N PRO A 81 -17.14 -11.77 31.82
CA PRO A 81 -18.14 -12.32 32.72
C PRO A 81 -19.49 -12.55 31.98
N ARG A 82 -20.18 -13.63 32.30
CA ARG A 82 -21.43 -14.03 31.61
C ARG A 82 -22.46 -12.91 31.55
N ASP A 83 -22.63 -12.13 32.61
CA ASP A 83 -23.63 -11.05 32.64
C ASP A 83 -23.21 -9.87 31.72
N ALA A 84 -21.94 -9.59 31.61
CA ALA A 84 -21.42 -8.60 30.66
C ALA A 84 -21.59 -9.10 29.21
N ALA A 85 -21.29 -10.37 28.94
CA ALA A 85 -21.50 -11.01 27.66
C ALA A 85 -22.96 -10.97 27.20
N ARG A 86 -23.93 -11.24 28.11
CA ARG A 86 -25.37 -11.16 27.81
C ARG A 86 -25.82 -9.75 27.42
N ARG A 87 -25.26 -8.69 28.04
CA ARG A 87 -25.58 -7.31 27.66
C ARG A 87 -25.00 -6.95 26.28
N GLY A 88 -23.94 -7.60 25.90
CA GLY A 88 -23.27 -7.39 24.61
C GLY A 88 -22.11 -6.41 24.66
N VAL A 89 -21.51 -6.19 23.48
CA VAL A 89 -20.32 -5.37 23.30
C VAL A 89 -20.56 -4.24 22.31
N VAL A 90 -19.72 -3.21 22.40
CA VAL A 90 -19.67 -2.12 21.44
C VAL A 90 -18.23 -1.83 21.04
N ALA A 91 -18.01 -1.56 19.75
CA ALA A 91 -16.73 -1.07 19.25
C ALA A 91 -16.93 0.06 18.23
N ALA A 92 -16.01 1.01 18.21
CA ALA A 92 -15.92 2.02 17.16
C ALA A 92 -14.86 1.58 16.14
N SER A 93 -15.25 1.24 14.94
CA SER A 93 -14.33 0.90 13.84
C SER A 93 -15.11 0.70 12.55
N ALA A 94 -14.53 1.10 11.42
CA ALA A 94 -15.05 0.83 10.07
C ALA A 94 -14.20 -0.19 9.30
N GLY A 95 -13.20 -0.83 9.93
CA GLY A 95 -12.25 -1.73 9.27
C GLY A 95 -12.09 -3.08 9.98
N ASN A 96 -10.86 -3.58 9.98
CA ASN A 96 -10.48 -4.91 10.48
C ASN A 96 -10.95 -5.21 11.90
N HIS A 97 -10.91 -4.21 12.80
CA HIS A 97 -11.34 -4.41 14.17
C HIS A 97 -12.86 -4.66 14.28
N ALA A 98 -13.66 -3.93 13.50
CA ALA A 98 -15.11 -4.15 13.45
C ALA A 98 -15.46 -5.58 13.01
N GLN A 99 -14.78 -6.08 11.97
CA GLN A 99 -14.96 -7.45 11.49
C GLN A 99 -14.52 -8.49 12.54
N GLY A 100 -13.39 -8.21 13.24
CA GLY A 100 -12.90 -9.09 14.31
C GLY A 100 -13.88 -9.20 15.49
N VAL A 101 -14.44 -8.07 15.91
CA VAL A 101 -15.46 -8.05 17.00
C VAL A 101 -16.75 -8.74 16.55
N ALA A 102 -17.19 -8.49 15.30
CA ALA A 102 -18.39 -9.11 14.76
C ALA A 102 -18.25 -10.63 14.66
N LEU A 103 -17.14 -11.15 14.13
CA LEU A 103 -16.85 -12.58 14.05
C LEU A 103 -16.77 -13.22 15.45
N ALA A 104 -16.07 -12.57 16.38
CA ALA A 104 -15.97 -13.04 17.76
C ALA A 104 -17.36 -13.12 18.43
N GLY A 105 -18.20 -12.10 18.23
CA GLY A 105 -19.58 -12.08 18.75
C GLY A 105 -20.46 -13.16 18.14
N GLN A 106 -20.37 -13.37 16.82
CA GLN A 106 -21.07 -14.44 16.12
C GLN A 106 -20.72 -15.82 16.69
N HIS A 107 -19.42 -16.08 16.90
CA HIS A 107 -18.93 -17.35 17.43
C HIS A 107 -19.34 -17.58 18.90
N LEU A 108 -19.26 -16.54 19.73
CA LEU A 108 -19.56 -16.63 21.16
C LEU A 108 -21.05 -16.44 21.50
N GLY A 109 -21.90 -16.12 20.54
CA GLY A 109 -23.30 -15.77 20.79
C GLY A 109 -23.47 -14.45 21.56
N ILE A 110 -22.53 -13.51 21.47
CA ILE A 110 -22.54 -12.22 22.16
C ILE A 110 -23.11 -11.15 21.23
N PRO A 111 -24.12 -10.36 21.64
CA PRO A 111 -24.64 -9.26 20.83
C PRO A 111 -23.56 -8.21 20.58
N VAL A 112 -23.37 -7.82 19.31
CA VAL A 112 -22.35 -6.84 18.89
C VAL A 112 -23.00 -5.60 18.31
N THR A 113 -22.56 -4.43 18.78
CA THR A 113 -22.87 -3.14 18.18
C THR A 113 -21.58 -2.49 17.67
N ILE A 114 -21.57 -2.12 16.39
CA ILE A 114 -20.43 -1.43 15.77
C ILE A 114 -20.84 -0.02 15.39
N VAL A 115 -20.11 0.97 15.89
CA VAL A 115 -20.31 2.38 15.51
C VAL A 115 -19.30 2.76 14.45
N MET A 116 -19.79 3.30 13.33
CA MET A 116 -19.01 3.74 12.19
C MET A 116 -19.35 5.19 11.82
N GLY A 117 -18.44 5.90 11.19
CA GLY A 117 -18.73 7.20 10.58
C GLY A 117 -19.78 7.09 9.46
N VAL A 118 -20.58 8.14 9.26
CA VAL A 118 -21.65 8.18 8.23
C VAL A 118 -21.10 7.99 6.82
N ASN A 119 -19.85 8.36 6.58
CA ASN A 119 -19.16 8.23 5.28
C ASN A 119 -18.56 6.84 5.03
N THR A 120 -18.82 5.86 5.91
CA THR A 120 -18.29 4.51 5.73
C THR A 120 -18.89 3.83 4.49
N PRO A 121 -18.07 3.33 3.55
CA PRO A 121 -18.55 2.64 2.35
C PRO A 121 -19.45 1.44 2.66
N ALA A 122 -20.44 1.17 1.79
CA ALA A 122 -21.39 0.08 1.96
C ALA A 122 -20.69 -1.27 2.15
N ILE A 123 -19.69 -1.58 1.36
CA ILE A 123 -18.93 -2.83 1.43
C ILE A 123 -18.37 -3.13 2.84
N LYS A 124 -17.91 -2.09 3.56
CA LYS A 124 -17.40 -2.25 4.94
C LYS A 124 -18.53 -2.45 5.96
N ARG A 125 -19.67 -1.81 5.74
CA ARG A 125 -20.88 -1.97 6.60
C ARG A 125 -21.47 -3.36 6.42
N ASP A 126 -21.62 -3.80 5.18
CA ASP A 126 -22.23 -5.06 4.82
C ASP A 126 -21.40 -6.25 5.33
N ALA A 127 -20.07 -6.16 5.24
CA ALA A 127 -19.15 -7.18 5.77
C ALA A 127 -19.32 -7.42 7.29
N VAL A 128 -19.67 -6.38 8.04
CA VAL A 128 -19.92 -6.46 9.50
C VAL A 128 -21.34 -6.92 9.79
N SER A 129 -22.34 -6.37 9.08
CA SER A 129 -23.75 -6.74 9.24
C SER A 129 -24.01 -8.19 8.87
N ALA A 130 -23.33 -8.72 7.85
CA ALA A 130 -23.43 -10.14 7.44
C ALA A 130 -23.01 -11.13 8.54
N ARG A 131 -22.26 -10.66 9.55
CA ARG A 131 -21.88 -11.43 10.75
C ARG A 131 -22.83 -11.24 11.94
N GLY A 132 -24.00 -10.64 11.70
CA GLY A 132 -25.04 -10.44 12.73
C GLY A 132 -24.80 -9.24 13.66
N ALA A 133 -23.80 -8.40 13.42
CA ALA A 133 -23.59 -7.22 14.23
C ALA A 133 -24.53 -6.07 13.84
N THR A 134 -25.02 -5.33 14.83
CA THR A 134 -25.79 -4.09 14.61
C THR A 134 -24.84 -2.95 14.27
N VAL A 135 -25.00 -2.36 13.09
CA VAL A 135 -24.20 -1.20 12.66
C VAL A 135 -24.95 0.10 12.93
N ILE A 136 -24.31 1.03 13.62
CA ILE A 136 -24.79 2.39 13.87
C ILE A 136 -23.88 3.38 13.15
N LEU A 137 -24.45 4.21 12.27
CA LEU A 137 -23.73 5.27 11.59
C LEU A 137 -23.83 6.57 12.38
N ARG A 138 -22.69 7.10 12.87
CA ARG A 138 -22.68 8.31 13.69
C ARG A 138 -21.37 9.07 13.57
N GLY A 139 -21.50 10.41 13.37
CA GLY A 139 -20.36 11.31 13.21
C GLY A 139 -19.68 11.19 11.84
N GLU A 140 -18.78 12.10 11.54
CA GLU A 140 -18.09 12.16 10.25
C GLU A 140 -16.73 11.46 10.26
N ASN A 141 -16.17 11.23 11.46
CA ASN A 141 -14.83 10.67 11.65
C ASN A 141 -14.79 9.61 12.76
N PHE A 142 -13.61 9.02 12.97
CA PHE A 142 -13.40 8.00 13.99
C PHE A 142 -13.59 8.52 15.42
N ASP A 143 -13.17 9.76 15.71
CA ASP A 143 -13.26 10.34 17.06
C ASP A 143 -14.74 10.49 17.46
N ASP A 144 -15.61 10.94 16.55
CA ASP A 144 -17.05 11.06 16.77
C ASP A 144 -17.72 9.70 16.99
N ALA A 145 -17.40 8.74 16.15
CA ALA A 145 -17.92 7.37 16.28
C ALA A 145 -17.49 6.75 17.63
N SER A 146 -16.25 6.97 18.04
CA SER A 146 -15.69 6.50 19.31
C SER A 146 -16.37 7.15 20.50
N ALA A 147 -16.60 8.46 20.49
CA ALA A 147 -17.33 9.18 21.53
C ALA A 147 -18.77 8.65 21.68
N HIS A 148 -19.43 8.39 20.56
CA HIS A 148 -20.76 7.78 20.59
C HIS A 148 -20.76 6.35 21.12
N ALA A 149 -19.79 5.53 20.77
CA ALA A 149 -19.64 4.17 21.31
C ALA A 149 -19.46 4.18 22.82
N VAL A 150 -18.66 5.12 23.37
CA VAL A 150 -18.50 5.31 24.83
C VAL A 150 -19.82 5.71 25.50
N THR A 151 -20.57 6.62 24.89
CA THR A 151 -21.89 7.03 25.40
C THR A 151 -22.86 5.86 25.40
N LEU A 152 -22.92 5.11 24.30
CA LEU A 152 -23.79 3.95 24.15
C LEU A 152 -23.44 2.84 25.17
N ALA A 153 -22.15 2.61 25.41
CA ALA A 153 -21.66 1.67 26.41
C ALA A 153 -22.20 2.01 27.81
N LYS A 154 -22.12 3.27 28.19
CA LYS A 154 -22.62 3.75 29.51
C LYS A 154 -24.14 3.59 29.62
N VAL A 155 -24.89 4.00 28.60
CA VAL A 155 -26.38 4.00 28.64
C VAL A 155 -26.93 2.58 28.61
N LYS A 156 -26.35 1.68 27.81
CA LYS A 156 -26.85 0.31 27.63
C LYS A 156 -26.10 -0.75 28.46
N GLY A 157 -25.08 -0.36 29.22
CA GLY A 157 -24.25 -1.28 29.98
C GLY A 157 -23.41 -2.22 29.13
N LEU A 158 -23.06 -1.82 27.89
CA LEU A 158 -22.27 -2.62 26.97
C LEU A 158 -20.78 -2.57 27.34
N THR A 159 -20.04 -3.64 27.05
CA THR A 159 -18.60 -3.66 27.20
C THR A 159 -17.95 -3.09 25.94
N ILE A 160 -17.03 -2.11 26.11
CA ILE A 160 -16.24 -1.59 24.98
C ILE A 160 -15.15 -2.61 24.65
N VAL A 161 -15.03 -2.96 23.37
CA VAL A 161 -13.90 -3.73 22.83
C VAL A 161 -12.95 -2.78 22.11
N PRO A 162 -11.84 -2.36 22.75
CA PRO A 162 -10.91 -1.41 22.14
C PRO A 162 -10.02 -2.10 21.10
N PRO A 163 -9.56 -1.36 20.06
CA PRO A 163 -8.83 -1.97 18.95
C PRO A 163 -7.36 -2.34 19.28
N PHE A 164 -6.78 -1.87 20.40
CA PHE A 164 -5.38 -2.08 20.74
C PHE A 164 -4.99 -1.86 22.19
N ASP A 165 -5.63 -0.93 22.94
CA ASP A 165 -5.20 -0.53 24.29
C ASP A 165 -5.97 -1.28 25.38
N HIS A 166 -5.77 -2.58 25.45
CA HIS A 166 -6.32 -3.44 26.50
C HIS A 166 -5.42 -4.67 26.69
N ASP A 167 -5.23 -5.11 27.94
CA ASP A 167 -4.33 -6.22 28.28
C ASP A 167 -4.68 -7.50 27.49
N ASP A 168 -5.95 -7.87 27.44
CA ASP A 168 -6.39 -9.10 26.77
C ASP A 168 -6.34 -8.97 25.23
N VAL A 169 -6.51 -7.75 24.69
CA VAL A 169 -6.29 -7.48 23.26
C VAL A 169 -4.82 -7.64 22.92
N ILE A 170 -3.92 -7.03 23.70
CA ILE A 170 -2.48 -7.15 23.53
C ILE A 170 -2.04 -8.61 23.64
N ALA A 171 -2.56 -9.35 24.62
CA ALA A 171 -2.25 -10.76 24.81
C ALA A 171 -2.70 -11.62 23.61
N GLY A 172 -3.92 -11.42 23.11
CA GLY A 172 -4.38 -12.10 21.89
C GLY A 172 -3.47 -11.84 20.69
N GLN A 173 -3.00 -10.60 20.50
CA GLN A 173 -2.03 -10.26 19.44
C GLN A 173 -0.66 -10.90 19.69
N GLY A 174 -0.27 -11.06 20.96
CA GLY A 174 1.00 -11.69 21.35
C GLY A 174 1.13 -13.15 20.96
N THR A 175 0.01 -13.85 20.72
CA THR A 175 0.02 -15.22 20.19
C THR A 175 0.75 -15.31 18.84
N ILE A 176 0.78 -14.23 18.06
CA ILE A 176 1.56 -14.16 16.81
C ILE A 176 3.06 -14.31 17.11
N GLY A 177 3.57 -13.66 18.15
CA GLY A 177 4.97 -13.80 18.58
C GLY A 177 5.29 -15.24 19.02
N MET A 178 4.36 -15.87 19.75
CA MET A 178 4.48 -17.27 20.15
C MET A 178 4.53 -18.20 18.92
N GLU A 179 3.66 -18.00 17.94
CA GLU A 179 3.63 -18.78 16.71
C GLU A 179 4.91 -18.57 15.87
N ILE A 180 5.38 -17.32 15.74
CA ILE A 180 6.63 -17.03 15.01
C ILE A 180 7.80 -17.79 15.63
N LEU A 181 7.98 -17.76 16.97
CA LEU A 181 9.09 -18.46 17.62
C LEU A 181 9.02 -19.97 17.51
N ARG A 182 7.81 -20.55 17.35
CA ARG A 182 7.61 -21.98 17.12
C ARG A 182 7.88 -22.40 15.67
N GLN A 183 7.60 -21.49 14.71
CA GLN A 183 7.68 -21.78 13.28
C GLN A 183 9.03 -21.37 12.66
N ALA A 184 9.69 -20.36 13.22
CA ALA A 184 10.96 -19.85 12.72
C ALA A 184 12.16 -20.71 13.19
N SER A 185 13.21 -20.72 12.39
CA SER A 185 14.47 -21.34 12.72
C SER A 185 15.20 -20.66 13.89
N SER A 186 16.26 -21.29 14.39
CA SER A 186 17.15 -20.69 15.39
C SER A 186 17.88 -19.45 14.86
N SER A 187 17.97 -19.28 13.54
CA SER A 187 18.64 -18.14 12.88
C SER A 187 17.78 -16.88 12.78
N LEU A 188 16.59 -16.85 13.38
CA LEU A 188 15.73 -15.65 13.37
C LEU A 188 16.45 -14.43 13.97
N ASN A 189 16.62 -13.38 13.17
CA ASN A 189 17.36 -12.17 13.53
C ASN A 189 16.44 -10.98 13.89
N ALA A 190 15.39 -10.75 13.09
CA ALA A 190 14.48 -9.63 13.33
C ALA A 190 13.04 -9.93 12.91
N ILE A 191 12.09 -9.26 13.58
CA ILE A 191 10.66 -9.29 13.24
C ILE A 191 10.20 -7.87 12.95
N PHE A 192 9.63 -7.64 11.76
CA PHE A 192 9.07 -6.37 11.31
C PHE A 192 7.56 -6.37 11.48
N ILE A 193 7.05 -5.35 12.16
CA ILE A 193 5.65 -5.32 12.63
C ILE A 193 5.01 -3.99 12.24
N PRO A 194 3.85 -3.99 11.55
CA PRO A 194 3.09 -2.77 11.29
C PRO A 194 2.59 -2.15 12.59
N VAL A 195 2.73 -0.83 12.72
CA VAL A 195 2.33 -0.10 13.93
C VAL A 195 1.30 0.96 13.61
N GLY A 196 0.15 0.89 14.30
CA GLY A 196 -0.83 1.94 14.42
C GLY A 196 -0.97 2.30 15.90
N GLY A 197 -2.03 1.84 16.57
CA GLY A 197 -2.20 2.03 18.03
C GLY A 197 -1.22 1.24 18.90
N GLY A 198 -0.46 0.32 18.32
CA GLY A 198 0.65 -0.40 18.97
C GLY A 198 0.29 -1.73 19.63
N GLY A 199 -0.98 -2.19 19.59
CA GLY A 199 -1.37 -3.44 20.27
C GLY A 199 -0.66 -4.69 19.74
N LEU A 200 -0.44 -4.76 18.41
CA LEU A 200 0.26 -5.87 17.77
C LEU A 200 1.74 -5.92 18.17
N ILE A 201 2.46 -4.82 18.01
CA ILE A 201 3.88 -4.76 18.34
C ILE A 201 4.10 -4.99 19.83
N ALA A 202 3.23 -4.45 20.69
CA ALA A 202 3.31 -4.66 22.14
C ALA A 202 3.17 -6.14 22.51
N GLY A 203 2.17 -6.84 21.96
CA GLY A 203 1.97 -8.26 22.23
C GLY A 203 3.12 -9.13 21.74
N VAL A 204 3.53 -8.94 20.47
CA VAL A 204 4.65 -9.70 19.87
C VAL A 204 5.95 -9.44 20.62
N ALA A 205 6.26 -8.16 20.89
CA ALA A 205 7.50 -7.77 21.58
C ALA A 205 7.56 -8.36 22.99
N SER A 206 6.47 -8.29 23.77
CA SER A 206 6.43 -8.86 25.12
C SER A 206 6.81 -10.34 25.12
N TYR A 207 6.26 -11.14 24.23
CA TYR A 207 6.55 -12.55 24.16
C TYR A 207 7.97 -12.84 23.63
N VAL A 208 8.34 -12.21 22.52
CA VAL A 208 9.62 -12.51 21.84
C VAL A 208 10.80 -12.07 22.71
N LYS A 209 10.75 -10.89 23.33
CA LYS A 209 11.85 -10.39 24.16
C LYS A 209 12.05 -11.21 25.43
N ALA A 210 10.99 -11.79 25.97
CA ALA A 210 11.11 -12.67 27.13
C ALA A 210 11.73 -14.04 26.79
N ILE A 211 11.39 -14.61 25.61
CA ILE A 211 11.83 -15.96 25.24
C ILE A 211 13.14 -15.95 24.45
N ARG A 212 13.32 -14.97 23.54
CA ARG A 212 14.51 -14.81 22.69
C ARG A 212 14.92 -13.32 22.60
N PRO A 213 15.51 -12.75 23.66
CA PRO A 213 15.82 -11.33 23.75
C PRO A 213 16.77 -10.80 22.66
N GLY A 214 17.56 -11.68 22.05
CA GLY A 214 18.44 -11.35 20.92
C GLY A 214 17.74 -11.07 19.61
N VAL A 215 16.47 -11.47 19.44
CA VAL A 215 15.67 -11.15 18.25
C VAL A 215 15.24 -9.70 18.26
N LYS A 216 15.56 -8.96 17.20
CA LYS A 216 15.20 -7.55 17.08
C LYS A 216 13.71 -7.38 16.73
N ILE A 217 13.06 -6.46 17.40
CA ILE A 217 11.68 -6.03 17.14
C ILE A 217 11.72 -4.68 16.45
N ILE A 218 11.30 -4.62 15.19
CA ILE A 218 11.32 -3.43 14.36
C ILE A 218 9.87 -3.01 14.05
N GLY A 219 9.47 -1.87 14.59
CA GLY A 219 8.16 -1.28 14.27
C GLY A 219 8.21 -0.52 12.94
N VAL A 220 7.14 -0.61 12.16
CA VAL A 220 7.04 0.09 10.87
C VAL A 220 5.76 0.91 10.81
N GLU A 221 5.90 2.20 10.47
CA GLU A 221 4.80 3.15 10.32
C GLU A 221 4.87 3.86 8.96
N ALA A 222 3.72 4.31 8.45
CA ALA A 222 3.70 5.26 7.35
C ALA A 222 4.16 6.65 7.82
N GLU A 223 4.90 7.37 6.99
CA GLU A 223 5.48 8.69 7.33
C GLU A 223 4.42 9.70 7.82
N GLY A 224 3.25 9.73 7.17
CA GLY A 224 2.16 10.63 7.55
C GLY A 224 1.33 10.16 8.76
N SER A 225 1.65 9.02 9.38
CA SER A 225 0.94 8.49 10.55
C SER A 225 1.87 7.85 11.60
N ALA A 226 3.09 8.37 11.75
CA ALA A 226 4.17 7.84 12.57
C ALA A 226 4.02 8.15 14.08
N GLY A 227 2.89 7.79 14.68
CA GLY A 227 2.54 8.14 16.06
C GLY A 227 3.41 7.48 17.11
N MET A 228 3.85 6.24 16.95
CA MET A 228 4.73 5.55 17.89
C MET A 228 6.17 6.08 17.77
N THR A 229 6.64 6.34 16.57
CA THR A 229 7.96 6.95 16.32
C THR A 229 8.08 8.29 17.04
N GLU A 230 7.10 9.18 16.87
CA GLU A 230 7.10 10.48 17.53
C GLU A 230 6.92 10.37 19.05
N ALA A 231 6.12 9.41 19.53
CA ALA A 231 5.95 9.19 20.96
C ALA A 231 7.25 8.69 21.63
N LEU A 232 7.97 7.75 20.99
CA LEU A 232 9.24 7.23 21.50
C LEU A 232 10.33 8.30 21.50
N LYS A 233 10.42 9.11 20.43
CA LYS A 233 11.34 10.27 20.38
C LYS A 233 11.05 11.28 21.50
N ALA A 234 9.76 11.59 21.72
CA ALA A 234 9.35 12.55 22.73
C ALA A 234 9.38 12.00 24.17
N GLY A 235 9.57 10.69 24.37
CA GLY A 235 9.49 10.02 25.67
C GLY A 235 8.08 9.99 26.29
N ARG A 236 7.07 10.49 25.58
CA ARG A 236 5.65 10.56 25.98
C ARG A 236 4.72 10.36 24.79
N ARG A 237 3.48 9.97 25.05
CA ARG A 237 2.49 9.85 23.97
C ARG A 237 2.23 11.21 23.32
N VAL A 238 2.24 11.23 22.00
CA VAL A 238 1.96 12.40 21.15
C VAL A 238 0.62 12.19 20.43
N LYS A 239 -0.18 13.25 20.32
CA LYS A 239 -1.41 13.24 19.50
C LYS A 239 -1.14 13.94 18.18
N LEU A 240 -1.21 13.19 17.08
CA LEU A 240 -1.03 13.71 15.74
C LEU A 240 -2.20 14.62 15.33
N SER A 241 -1.92 15.63 14.51
CA SER A 241 -2.96 16.47 13.92
C SER A 241 -3.88 15.64 13.01
N ALA A 242 -5.18 15.88 13.07
CA ALA A 242 -6.14 15.20 12.21
C ALA A 242 -5.93 15.55 10.73
N GLN A 243 -5.54 16.80 10.45
CA GLN A 243 -5.30 17.30 9.09
C GLN A 243 -4.03 16.73 8.45
N ALA A 244 -3.02 16.41 9.27
CA ALA A 244 -1.75 15.85 8.81
C ALA A 244 -1.73 14.32 8.77
N LEU A 245 -2.81 13.65 9.22
CA LEU A 245 -2.86 12.19 9.27
C LEU A 245 -3.08 11.60 7.88
N ASP A 246 -2.07 10.94 7.35
CA ASP A 246 -2.19 10.16 6.12
C ASP A 246 -3.04 8.90 6.37
N GLN A 247 -4.08 8.73 5.55
CA GLN A 247 -5.02 7.60 5.63
C GLN A 247 -4.78 6.54 4.56
N PHE A 248 -3.67 6.59 3.83
CA PHE A 248 -3.38 5.58 2.82
C PHE A 248 -3.29 4.18 3.45
N ALA A 249 -2.58 4.03 4.56
CA ALA A 249 -2.56 2.82 5.36
C ALA A 249 -3.61 2.90 6.50
N ASP A 250 -4.90 2.96 6.14
CA ASP A 250 -6.02 3.24 7.04
C ASP A 250 -6.10 2.29 8.26
N GLY A 251 -5.68 1.03 8.11
CA GLY A 251 -5.59 0.07 9.23
C GLY A 251 -4.61 0.47 10.34
N THR A 252 -3.68 1.40 10.07
CA THR A 252 -2.68 1.91 11.03
C THR A 252 -2.76 3.42 11.26
N ALA A 253 -3.64 4.14 10.58
CA ALA A 253 -3.80 5.58 10.69
C ALA A 253 -4.48 5.98 12.01
N VAL A 254 -3.71 6.07 13.09
CA VAL A 254 -4.18 6.36 14.45
C VAL A 254 -3.56 7.67 14.95
N ARG A 255 -4.40 8.57 15.47
CA ARG A 255 -3.94 9.89 15.96
C ARG A 255 -3.08 9.80 17.23
N GLN A 256 -3.28 8.78 18.06
CA GLN A 256 -2.51 8.60 19.29
C GLN A 256 -2.37 7.12 19.61
N VAL A 257 -1.17 6.69 19.90
CA VAL A 257 -0.87 5.32 20.34
C VAL A 257 -1.50 5.00 21.70
N GLY A 258 -1.75 3.73 21.98
CA GLY A 258 -2.25 3.27 23.27
C GLY A 258 -1.30 3.54 24.42
N THR A 259 -1.83 3.65 25.63
CA THR A 259 -1.03 3.88 26.83
C THR A 259 -0.17 2.65 27.14
N ARG A 260 -0.78 1.47 27.22
CA ARG A 260 -0.09 0.20 27.45
C ARG A 260 0.88 -0.14 26.33
N PRO A 261 0.47 -0.08 25.03
CA PRO A 261 1.37 -0.31 23.93
C PRO A 261 2.61 0.58 23.93
N PHE A 262 2.46 1.86 24.26
CA PHE A 262 3.59 2.79 24.36
C PHE A 262 4.58 2.39 25.47
N GLN A 263 4.10 2.02 26.67
CA GLN A 263 4.97 1.61 27.76
C GLN A 263 5.77 0.35 27.40
N ILE A 264 5.12 -0.63 26.75
CA ILE A 264 5.79 -1.85 26.30
C ILE A 264 6.78 -1.53 25.18
N ALA A 265 6.38 -0.73 24.19
CA ALA A 265 7.24 -0.38 23.07
C ALA A 265 8.52 0.34 23.51
N LYS A 266 8.42 1.22 24.50
CA LYS A 266 9.59 1.91 25.09
C LYS A 266 10.65 0.96 25.66
N GLN A 267 10.25 -0.22 26.12
CA GLN A 267 11.15 -1.22 26.73
C GLN A 267 11.60 -2.31 25.75
N ALA A 268 10.76 -2.67 24.78
CA ALA A 268 10.91 -3.90 24.03
C ALA A 268 11.08 -3.73 22.50
N VAL A 269 10.95 -2.51 21.97
CA VAL A 269 11.14 -2.21 20.55
C VAL A 269 12.55 -1.69 20.31
N ASP A 270 13.29 -2.36 19.42
CA ASP A 270 14.69 -2.01 19.14
C ASP A 270 14.82 -0.83 18.18
N ALA A 271 13.89 -0.70 17.21
CA ALA A 271 13.89 0.41 16.26
C ALA A 271 12.51 0.67 15.66
N MET A 272 12.32 1.89 15.19
CA MET A 272 11.18 2.28 14.35
C MET A 272 11.67 2.68 12.96
N VAL A 273 10.92 2.30 11.94
CA VAL A 273 11.15 2.66 10.53
C VAL A 273 9.90 3.32 9.99
N THR A 274 10.04 4.49 9.38
CA THR A 274 8.95 5.14 8.65
C THR A 274 9.12 4.92 7.15
N VAL A 275 8.01 4.73 6.44
CA VAL A 275 7.99 4.44 5.01
C VAL A 275 6.98 5.33 4.28
N SER A 276 7.32 5.69 3.03
CA SER A 276 6.45 6.48 2.17
C SER A 276 5.33 5.63 1.55
N VAL A 277 4.32 6.30 0.98
CA VAL A 277 3.24 5.64 0.23
C VAL A 277 3.79 4.81 -0.94
N ASP A 278 4.79 5.30 -1.63
CA ASP A 278 5.40 4.59 -2.76
C ASP A 278 6.17 3.34 -2.32
N GLU A 279 6.88 3.41 -1.20
CA GLU A 279 7.54 2.25 -0.58
C GLU A 279 6.51 1.18 -0.16
N ILE A 280 5.34 1.60 0.34
CA ILE A 280 4.23 0.68 0.68
C ILE A 280 3.65 0.04 -0.59
N CYS A 281 3.40 0.80 -1.66
CA CYS A 281 2.89 0.28 -2.92
C CYS A 281 3.85 -0.74 -3.54
N ALA A 282 5.15 -0.45 -3.54
CA ALA A 282 6.18 -1.39 -3.98
C ALA A 282 6.22 -2.68 -3.14
N ALA A 283 5.97 -2.58 -1.83
CA ALA A 283 5.90 -3.74 -0.94
C ALA A 283 4.65 -4.59 -1.19
N ILE A 284 3.49 -3.99 -1.52
CA ILE A 284 2.28 -4.73 -1.92
C ILE A 284 2.57 -5.60 -3.16
N LYS A 285 3.28 -5.05 -4.14
CA LYS A 285 3.71 -5.80 -5.33
C LYS A 285 4.64 -6.95 -4.96
N ASP A 286 5.67 -6.72 -4.13
CA ASP A 286 6.60 -7.77 -3.71
C ASP A 286 5.84 -8.93 -3.02
N ILE A 287 4.87 -8.63 -2.14
CA ILE A 287 4.02 -9.65 -1.50
C ILE A 287 3.22 -10.41 -2.55
N PHE A 288 2.59 -9.71 -3.50
CA PHE A 288 1.82 -10.34 -4.57
C PHE A 288 2.68 -11.25 -5.44
N GLU A 289 3.91 -10.84 -5.77
CA GLU A 289 4.82 -11.66 -6.58
C GLU A 289 5.24 -12.96 -5.90
N ASP A 290 5.39 -12.97 -4.56
CA ASP A 290 5.74 -14.16 -3.79
C ASP A 290 4.54 -15.02 -3.39
N THR A 291 3.36 -14.42 -3.18
CA THR A 291 2.21 -15.11 -2.56
C THR A 291 0.97 -15.21 -3.43
N ARG A 292 0.86 -14.41 -4.47
CA ARG A 292 -0.36 -14.17 -5.28
C ARG A 292 -1.54 -13.61 -4.49
N VAL A 293 -1.28 -12.99 -3.35
CA VAL A 293 -2.27 -12.31 -2.52
C VAL A 293 -2.05 -10.81 -2.53
N LEU A 294 -3.13 -10.05 -2.70
CA LEU A 294 -3.13 -8.60 -2.54
C LEU A 294 -3.39 -8.27 -1.07
N CYS A 295 -2.37 -7.79 -0.38
CA CYS A 295 -2.53 -7.28 0.98
C CYS A 295 -3.01 -5.82 0.98
N GLU A 296 -3.60 -5.38 2.08
CA GLU A 296 -3.91 -3.97 2.30
C GLU A 296 -2.64 -3.15 2.56
N PRO A 297 -2.64 -1.82 2.36
CA PRO A 297 -1.47 -0.98 2.63
C PRO A 297 -0.87 -1.15 4.03
N ALA A 298 -1.72 -1.26 5.06
CA ALA A 298 -1.27 -1.54 6.43
C ALA A 298 -0.56 -2.90 6.56
N GLY A 299 -1.00 -3.91 5.79
CA GLY A 299 -0.39 -5.24 5.75
C GLY A 299 0.99 -5.27 5.10
N ALA A 300 1.28 -4.31 4.22
CA ALA A 300 2.56 -4.21 3.51
C ALA A 300 3.64 -3.41 4.25
N LEU A 301 3.28 -2.66 5.29
CA LEU A 301 4.23 -1.81 6.03
C LEU A 301 5.46 -2.57 6.48
N SER A 302 5.29 -3.77 7.05
CA SER A 302 6.40 -4.58 7.55
C SER A 302 7.44 -4.89 6.49
N ILE A 303 7.00 -5.20 5.27
CA ILE A 303 7.88 -5.49 4.12
C ILE A 303 8.54 -4.21 3.61
N ALA A 304 7.81 -3.11 3.52
CA ALA A 304 8.38 -1.81 3.15
C ALA A 304 9.49 -1.39 4.12
N GLY A 305 9.24 -1.54 5.44
CA GLY A 305 10.24 -1.27 6.48
C GLY A 305 11.44 -2.21 6.42
N LEU A 306 11.23 -3.49 6.17
CA LEU A 306 12.31 -4.47 5.99
C LEU A 306 13.21 -4.09 4.81
N LYS A 307 12.62 -3.77 3.66
CA LYS A 307 13.35 -3.31 2.46
C LYS A 307 14.17 -2.05 2.72
N LYS A 308 13.65 -1.11 3.51
CA LYS A 308 14.32 0.15 3.86
C LYS A 308 15.40 -0.02 4.92
N TRP A 309 15.20 -0.93 5.87
CA TRP A 309 16.08 -1.14 7.03
C TRP A 309 17.29 -2.02 6.67
N LEU A 310 17.07 -3.14 5.96
CA LEU A 310 18.08 -4.17 5.74
C LEU A 310 19.35 -3.67 5.03
N PRO A 311 19.29 -2.86 3.96
CA PRO A 311 20.49 -2.35 3.28
C PRO A 311 21.35 -1.41 4.14
N ARG A 312 20.78 -0.86 5.22
CA ARG A 312 21.49 0.05 6.14
C ARG A 312 22.22 -0.67 7.25
N GLN A 313 22.07 -1.99 7.35
CA GLN A 313 22.73 -2.80 8.36
C GLN A 313 24.09 -3.27 7.86
N PRO A 314 25.05 -3.57 8.76
CA PRO A 314 26.32 -4.19 8.39
C PRO A 314 26.11 -5.49 7.62
N GLN A 315 26.82 -5.66 6.54
CA GLN A 315 26.74 -6.84 5.68
C GLN A 315 27.84 -7.87 6.02
N PRO A 316 27.62 -9.17 5.77
CA PRO A 316 26.38 -9.80 5.33
C PRO A 316 25.39 -10.00 6.49
N GLN A 317 24.08 -9.73 6.23
CA GLN A 317 23.03 -10.04 7.19
C GLN A 317 22.77 -11.56 7.16
N ARG A 318 23.35 -12.26 8.12
CA ARG A 318 23.08 -13.69 8.31
C ARG A 318 21.81 -13.90 9.14
N GLY A 319 20.99 -14.86 8.75
CA GLY A 319 19.77 -15.22 9.46
C GLY A 319 18.49 -14.83 8.74
N ASP A 320 17.38 -15.27 9.33
CA ASP A 320 16.04 -15.05 8.79
C ASP A 320 15.41 -13.78 9.38
N HIS A 321 14.61 -13.11 8.56
CA HIS A 321 13.83 -11.93 8.92
C HIS A 321 12.37 -12.24 8.69
N VAL A 322 11.53 -11.97 9.68
CA VAL A 322 10.09 -12.17 9.58
C VAL A 322 9.39 -10.83 9.42
N ALA A 323 8.52 -10.73 8.42
CA ALA A 323 7.62 -9.60 8.24
C ALA A 323 6.17 -10.05 8.47
N VAL A 324 5.42 -9.32 9.30
CA VAL A 324 4.01 -9.64 9.58
C VAL A 324 3.13 -9.01 8.52
N VAL A 325 2.51 -9.81 7.65
CA VAL A 325 1.45 -9.38 6.73
C VAL A 325 0.15 -9.32 7.53
N SER A 326 -0.16 -8.15 8.04
CA SER A 326 -1.18 -7.97 9.09
C SER A 326 -2.62 -8.03 8.60
N GLY A 327 -2.86 -7.86 7.28
CA GLY A 327 -4.20 -7.95 6.70
C GLY A 327 -4.23 -7.77 5.19
N ALA A 328 -5.42 -8.10 4.60
CA ALA A 328 -5.69 -8.03 3.17
C ALA A 328 -7.06 -7.41 2.82
N ASN A 329 -7.70 -6.68 3.74
CA ASN A 329 -8.98 -6.03 3.50
C ASN A 329 -8.85 -4.77 2.62
N ILE A 330 -8.39 -4.97 1.40
CA ILE A 330 -8.18 -3.91 0.42
C ILE A 330 -9.45 -3.68 -0.41
N ASN A 331 -9.74 -2.42 -0.72
CA ASN A 331 -10.75 -2.05 -1.69
C ASN A 331 -10.20 -2.20 -3.12
N PHE A 332 -10.91 -2.88 -4.00
CA PHE A 332 -10.46 -3.14 -5.37
C PHE A 332 -10.16 -1.84 -6.15
N ASP A 333 -10.94 -0.79 -5.92
CA ASP A 333 -10.74 0.52 -6.54
C ASP A 333 -9.36 1.15 -6.24
N ARG A 334 -8.72 0.75 -5.13
CA ARG A 334 -7.37 1.22 -4.78
C ARG A 334 -6.25 0.60 -5.63
N LEU A 335 -6.51 -0.51 -6.32
CA LEU A 335 -5.48 -1.22 -7.09
C LEU A 335 -4.88 -0.37 -8.20
N ARG A 336 -5.70 0.47 -8.83
CA ARG A 336 -5.21 1.40 -9.85
C ARG A 336 -4.15 2.35 -9.27
N HIS A 337 -4.48 3.01 -8.17
CA HIS A 337 -3.56 3.92 -7.49
C HIS A 337 -2.28 3.22 -7.02
N ILE A 338 -2.40 2.01 -6.45
CA ILE A 338 -1.26 1.20 -6.01
C ILE A 338 -0.37 0.83 -7.20
N SER A 339 -0.95 0.37 -8.30
CA SER A 339 -0.21 0.00 -9.51
C SER A 339 0.59 1.19 -10.07
N GLU A 340 -0.04 2.36 -10.14
CA GLU A 340 0.59 3.58 -10.65
C GLU A 340 1.78 4.04 -9.77
N ARG A 341 1.64 3.96 -8.44
CA ARG A 341 2.70 4.37 -7.50
C ARG A 341 3.79 3.32 -7.29
N THR A 342 3.50 2.07 -7.60
CA THR A 342 4.48 0.98 -7.45
C THR A 342 5.72 1.20 -8.30
N ALA A 343 5.57 1.63 -9.55
CA ALA A 343 6.68 1.90 -10.44
C ALA A 343 7.60 3.02 -9.91
N LEU A 344 7.01 4.05 -9.27
CA LEU A 344 7.74 5.12 -8.59
C LEU A 344 8.48 4.60 -7.35
N GLY A 345 7.80 3.81 -6.52
CA GLY A 345 8.39 3.23 -5.30
C GLY A 345 9.51 2.22 -5.57
N GLU A 346 9.49 1.55 -6.71
CA GLU A 346 10.60 0.72 -7.20
C GLU A 346 11.71 1.53 -7.89
N LYS A 347 11.49 2.84 -8.11
CA LYS A 347 12.38 3.72 -8.91
C LYS A 347 12.62 3.19 -10.33
N LYS A 348 11.67 2.47 -10.88
CA LYS A 348 11.75 1.88 -12.22
C LYS A 348 11.11 2.73 -13.31
N GLU A 349 10.48 3.83 -12.95
CA GLU A 349 9.93 4.80 -13.88
C GLU A 349 10.59 6.16 -13.65
N LEU A 350 11.10 6.76 -14.70
CA LEU A 350 11.61 8.12 -14.74
C LEU A 350 10.61 8.99 -15.51
N LEU A 351 10.02 9.98 -14.83
CA LEU A 351 9.12 10.95 -15.44
C LEU A 351 9.86 12.25 -15.74
N LEU A 352 9.80 12.68 -17.00
CA LEU A 352 10.50 13.85 -17.53
C LEU A 352 9.55 14.81 -18.24
N GLY A 353 9.75 16.10 -18.05
CA GLY A 353 9.26 17.15 -18.96
C GLY A 353 10.36 17.47 -19.97
N VAL A 354 10.07 17.36 -21.25
CA VAL A 354 11.05 17.65 -22.32
C VAL A 354 10.47 18.67 -23.27
N THR A 355 11.23 19.72 -23.56
CA THR A 355 10.85 20.73 -24.55
C THR A 355 11.55 20.43 -25.88
N ILE A 356 10.74 20.26 -26.93
CA ILE A 356 11.22 20.02 -28.31
C ILE A 356 10.73 21.15 -29.22
N PRO A 357 11.37 21.43 -30.37
CA PRO A 357 10.86 22.39 -31.34
C PRO A 357 9.51 21.96 -31.92
N GLU A 358 8.55 22.87 -32.04
CA GLU A 358 7.25 22.62 -32.65
C GLU A 358 7.34 22.74 -34.18
N ARG A 359 7.70 21.62 -34.81
CA ARG A 359 7.77 21.51 -36.28
C ARG A 359 7.65 20.05 -36.72
N PRO A 360 7.18 19.80 -37.96
CA PRO A 360 7.12 18.47 -38.52
C PRO A 360 8.44 17.70 -38.37
N GLY A 361 8.36 16.43 -37.95
CA GLY A 361 9.53 15.56 -37.73
C GLY A 361 10.24 15.70 -36.39
N SER A 362 9.89 16.67 -35.52
CA SER A 362 10.51 16.85 -34.19
C SER A 362 10.26 15.66 -33.27
N PHE A 363 9.06 15.10 -33.27
CA PHE A 363 8.73 13.88 -32.51
C PHE A 363 9.60 12.70 -32.93
N LEU A 364 9.73 12.47 -34.24
CA LEU A 364 10.58 11.39 -34.77
C LEU A 364 12.04 11.59 -34.36
N SER A 365 12.55 12.82 -34.46
CA SER A 365 13.91 13.17 -34.06
C SER A 365 14.12 12.96 -32.55
N PHE A 366 13.14 13.30 -31.73
CA PHE A 366 13.17 13.09 -30.29
C PHE A 366 13.13 11.60 -29.93
N CYS A 367 12.24 10.82 -30.54
CA CYS A 367 12.17 9.37 -30.33
C CYS A 367 13.44 8.64 -30.79
N ARG A 368 14.11 9.12 -31.84
CA ARG A 368 15.45 8.62 -32.22
C ARG A 368 16.52 8.91 -31.16
N ALA A 369 16.46 10.07 -30.51
CA ALA A 369 17.35 10.41 -29.41
C ALA A 369 17.06 9.56 -28.14
N LEU A 370 15.81 9.18 -27.88
CA LEU A 370 15.43 8.22 -26.83
C LEU A 370 15.96 6.81 -27.11
N GLY A 371 16.01 6.39 -28.38
CA GLY A 371 16.42 5.04 -28.76
C GLY A 371 15.35 4.00 -28.47
N ARG A 372 15.78 2.78 -28.11
CA ARG A 372 14.88 1.62 -27.85
C ARG A 372 14.49 1.48 -26.36
N LEU A 373 14.12 2.58 -25.72
CA LEU A 373 13.62 2.54 -24.36
C LEU A 373 12.17 2.07 -24.31
N SER A 374 11.79 1.46 -23.21
CA SER A 374 10.40 1.18 -22.88
C SER A 374 9.75 2.49 -22.41
N ILE A 375 8.81 3.00 -23.20
CA ILE A 375 8.08 4.23 -22.86
C ILE A 375 6.82 3.82 -22.10
N THR A 376 6.66 4.33 -20.88
CA THR A 376 5.49 4.09 -20.04
C THR A 376 4.40 5.12 -20.31
N GLU A 377 4.81 6.33 -20.64
CA GLU A 377 3.91 7.45 -20.90
C GLU A 377 4.52 8.44 -21.89
N PHE A 378 3.69 9.01 -22.74
CA PHE A 378 4.10 10.03 -23.70
C PHE A 378 2.88 10.92 -23.99
N ASN A 379 2.86 12.11 -23.38
CA ASN A 379 1.75 13.04 -23.51
C ASN A 379 2.23 14.38 -24.07
N TYR A 380 1.53 14.84 -25.07
CA TYR A 380 1.76 16.12 -25.71
C TYR A 380 0.46 16.70 -26.26
N ARG A 381 0.31 18.00 -26.18
CA ARG A 381 -0.73 18.77 -26.85
C ARG A 381 -0.12 20.07 -27.40
N TYR A 382 -0.41 20.37 -28.66
CA TYR A 382 0.00 21.64 -29.28
C TYR A 382 -0.56 22.84 -28.53
N ALA A 383 0.30 23.75 -28.13
CA ALA A 383 -0.05 24.96 -27.41
C ALA A 383 0.67 26.21 -27.96
N ASP A 384 1.92 26.07 -28.42
CA ASP A 384 2.79 27.14 -28.88
C ASP A 384 3.41 26.80 -30.23
N PRO A 385 3.52 27.76 -31.20
CA PRO A 385 4.09 27.51 -32.52
C PRO A 385 5.60 27.30 -32.55
N GLY A 386 6.32 27.64 -31.48
CA GLY A 386 7.78 27.52 -31.39
C GLY A 386 8.24 26.29 -30.66
N GLU A 387 7.57 25.91 -29.58
CA GLU A 387 7.99 24.88 -28.65
C GLU A 387 6.88 23.92 -28.27
N ALA A 388 7.24 22.65 -28.14
CA ALA A 388 6.38 21.57 -27.68
C ALA A 388 6.85 21.04 -26.34
N HIS A 389 5.96 20.99 -25.35
CA HIS A 389 6.26 20.41 -24.05
C HIS A 389 5.71 18.99 -23.97
N VAL A 390 6.61 18.01 -23.86
CA VAL A 390 6.29 16.58 -23.80
C VAL A 390 6.44 16.08 -22.39
N LEU A 391 5.39 15.46 -21.84
CA LEU A 391 5.51 14.64 -20.64
C LEU A 391 5.91 13.23 -21.08
N LEU A 392 7.07 12.76 -20.62
CA LEU A 392 7.66 11.48 -20.97
C LEU A 392 7.87 10.62 -19.73
N GLY A 393 7.30 9.42 -19.71
CA GLY A 393 7.65 8.35 -18.78
C GLY A 393 8.48 7.27 -19.48
N VAL A 394 9.57 6.86 -18.86
CA VAL A 394 10.43 5.77 -19.35
C VAL A 394 10.73 4.78 -18.25
N GLU A 395 10.74 3.50 -18.61
CA GLU A 395 11.16 2.43 -17.72
C GLU A 395 12.68 2.45 -17.55
N THR A 396 13.16 2.31 -16.30
CA THR A 396 14.57 2.28 -15.94
C THR A 396 14.88 1.05 -15.08
N ASP A 397 16.18 0.79 -14.87
CA ASP A 397 16.65 -0.26 -13.96
C ASP A 397 16.64 0.16 -12.46
N GLY A 398 16.20 1.38 -12.18
CA GLY A 398 16.19 1.97 -10.83
C GLY A 398 17.55 2.46 -10.34
N LEU A 399 18.60 2.43 -11.19
CA LEU A 399 19.92 2.90 -10.81
C LEU A 399 20.07 4.40 -11.11
N PRO A 400 20.47 5.24 -10.12
CA PRO A 400 20.66 6.67 -10.32
C PRO A 400 21.63 7.01 -11.47
N ALA A 401 22.64 6.18 -11.69
CA ALA A 401 23.60 6.36 -12.78
C ALA A 401 22.97 6.20 -14.16
N THR A 402 21.98 5.33 -14.31
CA THR A 402 21.24 5.14 -15.57
C THR A 402 20.32 6.31 -15.84
N GLU A 403 19.59 6.79 -14.83
CA GLU A 403 18.75 7.99 -14.94
C GLU A 403 19.59 9.22 -15.31
N HIS A 404 20.71 9.44 -14.62
CA HIS A 404 21.60 10.57 -14.87
C HIS A 404 22.13 10.57 -16.30
N ARG A 405 22.61 9.41 -16.79
CA ARG A 405 23.08 9.26 -18.18
C ARG A 405 21.99 9.56 -19.22
N LEU A 406 20.74 9.16 -18.94
CA LEU A 406 19.63 9.44 -19.84
C LEU A 406 19.32 10.93 -19.88
N ILE A 407 19.19 11.57 -18.71
CA ILE A 407 18.93 13.02 -18.59
C ILE A 407 20.05 13.82 -19.27
N GLU A 408 21.31 13.48 -19.02
CA GLU A 408 22.47 14.14 -19.65
C GLU A 408 22.45 13.98 -21.18
N ARG A 409 22.19 12.77 -21.69
CA ARG A 409 22.11 12.50 -23.13
C ARG A 409 21.02 13.31 -23.82
N LEU A 410 19.84 13.41 -23.21
CA LEU A 410 18.73 14.20 -23.74
C LEU A 410 19.01 15.71 -23.59
N GLY A 411 19.59 16.12 -22.46
CA GLY A 411 19.90 17.50 -22.12
C GLY A 411 20.92 18.17 -23.07
N ARG A 412 21.71 17.38 -23.82
CA ARG A 412 22.60 17.90 -24.88
C ARG A 412 21.83 18.47 -26.08
N ARG A 413 20.54 18.12 -26.23
CA ARG A 413 19.74 18.53 -27.40
C ARG A 413 18.45 19.25 -27.04
N TYR A 414 17.92 18.98 -25.86
CA TYR A 414 16.58 19.42 -25.41
C TYR A 414 16.65 19.93 -23.96
N PRO A 415 15.91 20.98 -23.60
CA PRO A 415 15.64 21.27 -22.20
C PRO A 415 14.90 20.09 -21.55
N VAL A 416 15.41 19.58 -20.41
CA VAL A 416 14.86 18.43 -19.69
C VAL A 416 14.67 18.78 -18.23
N THR A 417 13.48 18.52 -17.71
CA THR A 417 13.11 18.68 -16.28
C THR A 417 12.72 17.33 -15.71
N ARG A 418 13.32 16.91 -14.59
CA ARG A 418 12.92 15.70 -13.86
C ARG A 418 11.64 15.98 -13.08
N LEU A 419 10.63 15.12 -13.27
CA LEU A 419 9.30 15.27 -12.69
C LEU A 419 8.86 14.09 -11.82
N SER A 420 9.70 13.06 -11.62
CA SER A 420 9.38 11.86 -10.85
C SER A 420 8.94 12.14 -9.40
N GLU A 421 9.42 13.25 -8.80
CA GLU A 421 9.08 13.68 -7.45
C GLU A 421 8.06 14.83 -7.42
N ASN A 422 7.55 15.24 -8.59
CA ASN A 422 6.58 16.32 -8.70
C ASN A 422 5.16 15.77 -8.62
N GLU A 423 4.49 15.94 -7.48
CA GLU A 423 3.14 15.40 -7.24
C GLU A 423 2.10 15.90 -8.23
N LEU A 424 2.17 17.16 -8.67
CA LEU A 424 1.27 17.70 -9.69
C LEU A 424 1.42 16.92 -11.01
N ALA A 425 2.66 16.65 -11.43
CA ALA A 425 2.91 15.87 -12.64
C ALA A 425 2.44 14.42 -12.48
N VAL A 426 2.74 13.79 -11.36
CA VAL A 426 2.42 12.38 -11.07
C VAL A 426 0.92 12.14 -10.88
N LEU A 427 0.20 13.05 -10.21
CA LEU A 427 -1.22 12.83 -9.86
C LEU A 427 -2.19 13.42 -10.89
N HIS A 428 -1.80 14.46 -11.62
CA HIS A 428 -2.71 15.20 -12.48
C HIS A 428 -2.24 15.31 -13.94
N VAL A 429 -1.05 15.86 -14.19
CA VAL A 429 -0.60 16.17 -15.55
C VAL A 429 -0.52 14.90 -16.42
N ARG A 430 -0.07 13.79 -15.88
CA ARG A 430 -0.01 12.50 -16.58
C ARG A 430 -1.37 11.95 -17.06
N HIS A 431 -2.47 12.45 -16.50
CA HIS A 431 -3.83 12.04 -16.85
C HIS A 431 -4.51 13.01 -17.83
N MET A 432 -3.85 14.12 -18.15
CA MET A 432 -4.41 15.14 -19.04
C MET A 432 -4.17 14.77 -20.50
N VAL A 433 -5.23 14.64 -21.27
CA VAL A 433 -5.15 14.49 -22.74
C VAL A 433 -4.88 15.84 -23.43
N GLY A 434 -4.98 16.92 -22.68
CA GLY A 434 -4.99 18.28 -23.17
C GLY A 434 -6.41 18.75 -23.50
N GLY A 435 -6.56 20.02 -23.85
CA GLY A 435 -7.81 20.65 -24.22
C GLY A 435 -7.84 21.00 -25.70
N ARG A 436 -8.87 21.74 -26.09
CA ARG A 436 -9.01 22.26 -27.45
C ARG A 436 -7.88 23.23 -27.78
N SER A 437 -7.14 22.97 -28.84
CA SER A 437 -6.18 23.93 -29.38
C SER A 437 -6.89 24.88 -30.34
N THR A 438 -6.85 26.18 -30.03
CA THR A 438 -7.43 27.23 -30.89
C THR A 438 -6.52 27.56 -32.08
N ALA A 439 -5.28 27.10 -32.06
CA ALA A 439 -4.29 27.37 -33.10
C ALA A 439 -4.34 26.38 -34.28
N ILE A 440 -5.12 25.30 -34.17
CA ILE A 440 -5.21 24.27 -35.22
C ILE A 440 -6.62 24.23 -35.80
N GLU A 441 -6.75 24.66 -37.04
CA GLU A 441 -8.05 24.71 -37.73
C GLU A 441 -8.52 23.34 -38.28
N LYS A 442 -7.59 22.44 -38.62
CA LYS A 442 -7.88 21.20 -39.36
C LYS A 442 -7.15 20.02 -38.76
N GLU A 443 -7.58 19.58 -37.59
CA GLU A 443 -7.02 18.41 -36.91
C GLU A 443 -7.79 17.13 -37.26
N GLN A 444 -7.07 16.05 -37.56
CA GLN A 444 -7.62 14.70 -37.68
C GLN A 444 -7.16 13.87 -36.48
N LEU A 445 -8.11 13.22 -35.80
CA LEU A 445 -7.84 12.38 -34.65
C LEU A 445 -7.92 10.90 -35.03
N TYR A 446 -6.93 10.16 -34.59
CA TYR A 446 -6.85 8.71 -34.76
C TYR A 446 -6.55 8.03 -33.43
N ARG A 447 -7.26 6.94 -33.16
CA ARG A 447 -6.88 5.99 -32.13
C ARG A 447 -6.14 4.84 -32.78
N VAL A 448 -4.91 4.54 -32.30
CA VAL A 448 -4.02 3.53 -32.88
C VAL A 448 -3.68 2.50 -31.82
N GLU A 449 -3.70 1.21 -32.17
CA GLU A 449 -3.21 0.12 -31.33
C GLU A 449 -1.88 -0.41 -31.89
N PHE A 450 -0.86 -0.49 -31.03
CA PHE A 450 0.41 -1.15 -31.40
C PHE A 450 0.89 -2.07 -30.26
N PRO A 451 1.70 -3.11 -30.59
CA PRO A 451 2.17 -4.06 -29.59
C PRO A 451 3.06 -3.36 -28.54
N GLU A 452 2.84 -3.68 -27.25
CA GLU A 452 3.65 -3.19 -26.14
C GLU A 452 5.03 -3.86 -26.14
N ARG A 453 5.98 -3.21 -26.79
CA ARG A 453 7.38 -3.62 -26.83
C ARG A 453 8.31 -2.42 -27.05
N PRO A 454 9.54 -2.45 -26.52
CA PRO A 454 10.52 -1.39 -26.74
C PRO A 454 10.70 -1.06 -28.23
N GLY A 455 10.64 0.23 -28.56
CA GLY A 455 10.78 0.72 -29.93
C GLY A 455 9.52 0.68 -30.80
N ALA A 456 8.37 0.22 -30.31
CA ALA A 456 7.12 0.20 -31.09
C ALA A 456 6.67 1.61 -31.48
N LEU A 457 6.76 2.58 -30.58
CA LEU A 457 6.47 3.99 -30.86
C LEU A 457 7.42 4.55 -31.93
N LEU A 458 8.72 4.28 -31.83
CA LEU A 458 9.70 4.73 -32.82
C LEU A 458 9.37 4.17 -34.21
N LYS A 459 9.08 2.86 -34.31
CA LYS A 459 8.67 2.22 -35.56
C LYS A 459 7.40 2.85 -36.16
N PHE A 460 6.42 3.18 -35.30
CA PHE A 460 5.20 3.87 -35.72
C PHE A 460 5.53 5.25 -36.32
N LEU A 461 6.34 6.06 -35.63
CA LEU A 461 6.70 7.39 -36.11
C LEU A 461 7.59 7.36 -37.34
N GLU A 462 8.48 6.37 -37.48
CA GLU A 462 9.24 6.14 -38.72
C GLU A 462 8.33 5.80 -39.90
N GLY A 463 7.33 4.96 -39.69
CA GLY A 463 6.31 4.64 -40.70
C GLY A 463 5.43 5.84 -41.03
N LEU A 464 5.09 6.68 -40.07
CA LEU A 464 4.33 7.91 -40.31
C LEU A 464 5.15 8.92 -41.13
N GLY A 465 6.46 9.01 -40.89
CA GLY A 465 7.36 9.92 -41.57
C GLY A 465 7.42 11.32 -40.94
N SER A 466 8.15 12.23 -41.60
CA SER A 466 8.38 13.60 -41.11
C SER A 466 7.43 14.64 -41.70
N ASP A 467 6.52 14.25 -42.60
CA ASP A 467 5.72 15.18 -43.39
C ASP A 467 4.46 15.67 -42.66
N TYR A 468 4.15 15.04 -41.53
CA TYR A 468 2.95 15.35 -40.74
C TYR A 468 3.34 16.06 -39.45
N ASN A 469 2.61 17.10 -39.09
CA ASN A 469 2.69 17.73 -37.80
C ASN A 469 1.74 17.01 -36.81
N ILE A 470 2.30 16.55 -35.69
CA ILE A 470 1.54 15.90 -34.61
C ILE A 470 1.10 17.00 -33.65
N SER A 471 -0.21 17.17 -33.51
CA SER A 471 -0.85 18.21 -32.69
C SER A 471 -1.31 17.70 -31.32
N LEU A 472 -1.53 16.38 -31.21
CA LEU A 472 -1.89 15.68 -30.01
C LEU A 472 -1.17 14.33 -30.00
N PHE A 473 -0.61 13.95 -28.88
CA PHE A 473 -0.14 12.60 -28.65
C PHE A 473 -0.40 12.20 -27.20
N HIS A 474 -1.24 11.19 -27.01
CA HIS A 474 -1.54 10.67 -25.69
C HIS A 474 -1.37 9.16 -25.72
N TYR A 475 -0.34 8.70 -25.01
CA TYR A 475 -0.04 7.29 -24.82
C TYR A 475 0.26 7.00 -23.37
N ARG A 476 -0.29 5.90 -22.88
CA ARG A 476 0.00 5.36 -21.57
C ARG A 476 -0.03 3.83 -21.60
N ASN A 477 1.00 3.22 -21.04
CA ASN A 477 1.05 1.78 -20.84
C ASN A 477 0.09 1.36 -19.72
N HIS A 478 -0.88 0.53 -20.03
CA HIS A 478 -1.86 -0.02 -19.08
C HIS A 478 -1.58 -1.48 -18.70
N GLY A 479 -0.38 -2.02 -19.04
CA GLY A 479 -0.03 -3.42 -18.79
C GLY A 479 -0.76 -4.43 -19.69
N SER A 480 -1.37 -3.96 -20.79
CA SER A 480 -1.98 -4.85 -21.79
C SER A 480 -0.97 -5.25 -22.86
N ALA A 481 -1.27 -6.29 -23.65
CA ALA A 481 -0.42 -6.71 -24.77
C ALA A 481 -0.33 -5.67 -25.91
N PHE A 482 -1.26 -4.71 -25.94
CA PHE A 482 -1.34 -3.64 -26.94
C PHE A 482 -1.48 -2.29 -26.25
N GLY A 483 -0.62 -1.34 -26.64
CA GLY A 483 -0.73 0.07 -26.29
C GLY A 483 -1.80 0.77 -27.11
N ARG A 484 -2.53 1.68 -26.48
CA ARG A 484 -3.54 2.52 -27.14
C ARG A 484 -3.06 3.95 -27.16
N VAL A 485 -2.97 4.50 -28.36
CA VAL A 485 -2.54 5.88 -28.59
C VAL A 485 -3.69 6.67 -29.15
N LEU A 486 -3.92 7.87 -28.61
CA LEU A 486 -4.68 8.90 -29.29
C LEU A 486 -3.70 9.88 -29.94
N ILE A 487 -3.78 10.04 -31.25
CA ILE A 487 -2.92 10.95 -32.01
C ILE A 487 -3.77 11.96 -32.78
N GLY A 488 -3.44 13.24 -32.62
CA GLY A 488 -3.94 14.33 -33.46
C GLY A 488 -2.87 14.68 -34.49
N ILE A 489 -3.32 14.85 -35.72
CA ILE A 489 -2.45 15.19 -36.84
C ILE A 489 -3.04 16.38 -37.56
N GLU A 490 -2.24 17.43 -37.74
CA GLU A 490 -2.63 18.58 -38.54
C GLU A 490 -2.77 18.17 -40.00
N ARG A 491 -3.86 18.56 -40.64
CA ARG A 491 -4.15 18.19 -42.00
C ARG A 491 -3.12 18.78 -42.96
N SER A 492 -2.28 17.93 -43.53
CA SER A 492 -1.34 18.33 -44.56
C SER A 492 -2.05 18.56 -45.93
N SER A 493 -1.37 19.25 -46.82
CA SER A 493 -1.81 19.42 -48.23
C SER A 493 -1.98 18.09 -48.96
N ALA A 494 -1.39 17.00 -48.47
CA ALA A 494 -1.49 15.66 -49.09
C ALA A 494 -2.85 14.95 -48.92
N GLY A 495 -3.75 15.49 -48.13
CA GLY A 495 -5.13 15.03 -47.97
C GLY A 495 -5.36 13.81 -47.07
N ARG A 496 -6.63 13.61 -46.65
CA ARG A 496 -7.09 12.56 -45.73
C ARG A 496 -6.78 11.14 -46.22
N GLN A 497 -6.90 10.91 -47.51
CA GLN A 497 -6.72 9.58 -48.11
C GLN A 497 -5.27 9.09 -48.04
N ALA A 498 -4.30 9.99 -48.17
CA ALA A 498 -2.88 9.66 -48.08
C ALA A 498 -2.49 9.20 -46.65
N LEU A 499 -3.02 9.84 -45.60
CA LEU A 499 -2.74 9.48 -44.23
C LEU A 499 -3.32 8.11 -43.85
N SER A 500 -4.59 7.84 -44.21
CA SER A 500 -5.23 6.55 -43.94
C SER A 500 -4.52 5.41 -44.67
N SER A 501 -4.01 5.64 -45.89
CA SER A 501 -3.20 4.65 -46.61
C SER A 501 -1.90 4.36 -45.86
N ARG A 502 -1.20 5.39 -45.43
CA ARG A 502 0.06 5.27 -44.69
C ARG A 502 -0.10 4.54 -43.36
N LEU A 503 -1.17 4.80 -42.62
CA LEU A 503 -1.48 4.07 -41.36
C LEU A 503 -1.73 2.57 -41.64
N ARG A 504 -2.36 2.22 -42.77
CA ARG A 504 -2.53 0.82 -43.20
C ARG A 504 -1.19 0.16 -43.55
N ASP A 505 -0.30 0.88 -44.21
CA ASP A 505 1.02 0.36 -44.61
C ASP A 505 1.92 0.07 -43.39
N ILE A 506 1.76 0.84 -42.28
CA ILE A 506 2.43 0.58 -41.03
C ILE A 506 1.97 -0.75 -40.39
N GLY A 507 0.75 -1.19 -40.71
CA GLY A 507 0.18 -2.47 -40.30
C GLY A 507 -0.37 -2.49 -38.87
N TYR A 508 -0.63 -1.34 -38.28
CA TYR A 508 -1.29 -1.22 -36.96
C TYR A 508 -2.79 -1.02 -37.14
N ARG A 509 -3.60 -1.49 -36.19
CA ARG A 509 -5.02 -1.20 -36.14
C ARG A 509 -5.24 0.25 -35.81
N PHE A 510 -6.14 0.92 -36.51
CA PHE A 510 -6.49 2.30 -36.21
C PHE A 510 -7.97 2.58 -36.48
N TRP A 511 -8.48 3.58 -35.79
CA TRP A 511 -9.83 4.12 -35.96
C TRP A 511 -9.72 5.63 -36.09
N GLU A 512 -10.48 6.20 -37.01
CA GLU A 512 -10.62 7.64 -37.10
C GLU A 512 -11.66 8.11 -36.10
N GLU A 513 -11.29 9.04 -35.27
CA GLU A 513 -12.09 9.60 -34.18
C GLU A 513 -12.47 11.08 -34.44
N SER A 514 -12.21 11.60 -35.63
CA SER A 514 -12.46 13.02 -35.97
C SER A 514 -13.94 13.43 -35.91
N ALA A 515 -14.88 12.48 -36.00
CA ALA A 515 -16.31 12.70 -35.85
C ALA A 515 -16.87 12.19 -34.50
N ASN A 516 -15.99 11.86 -33.55
CA ASN A 516 -16.40 11.38 -32.23
C ASN A 516 -16.95 12.52 -31.37
N PRO A 517 -18.16 12.39 -30.76
CA PRO A 517 -18.75 13.44 -29.93
C PRO A 517 -17.86 13.87 -28.75
N ALA A 518 -17.06 12.96 -28.19
CA ALA A 518 -16.13 13.28 -27.11
C ALA A 518 -15.03 14.27 -27.56
N ARG A 519 -14.63 14.22 -28.86
CA ARG A 519 -13.71 15.22 -29.41
C ARG A 519 -14.31 16.61 -29.34
N ASP A 520 -15.55 16.79 -29.79
CA ASP A 520 -16.18 18.11 -29.88
C ASP A 520 -16.43 18.73 -28.50
N LEU A 521 -16.56 17.90 -27.47
CA LEU A 521 -16.78 18.35 -26.08
C LEU A 521 -15.46 18.65 -25.33
N PHE A 522 -14.39 17.88 -25.57
CA PHE A 522 -13.22 17.88 -24.69
C PHE A 522 -11.87 18.13 -25.39
N LEU A 523 -11.81 17.95 -26.70
CA LEU A 523 -10.59 18.13 -27.51
C LEU A 523 -10.80 19.14 -28.63
#